data_8514d33c95716a0b6928d9ddc9af05bc
#
_entry.id   8514d33c95716a0b6928d9ddc9af05bc
#
_cell.length_a   1.000
_cell.length_b   1.000
_cell.length_c   1.000
_cell.angle_alpha   90.00
_cell.angle_beta   90.00
_cell.angle_gamma   90.00
#
_symmetry.space_group_name_H-M   'P 1'
#
loop_
_entity.id
_entity.type
_entity.pdbx_description
1 polymer ?
#
loop_
_entity_poly.entity_id
_entity_poly.type
_entity_poly.pdbx_seq_one_letter_code
_entity_poly.pdbx_strand_id
1 'polypeptide(L)'
;MNIRPLILVFLLSFFKPLESICGDPAAITQEELVRRAQELFDAVVPGNKEPWQKYFADDCIFADEKGRNLNKTQLVADITPLPKGYSGTIKIAKPQSIIHGDTAILSYDLDETETIFGQKLTARYHVTDTWLQRNGVWQIASSQAMRYYEDPAAARIDPKKFADFNGTYELAPGQTRRVFSEGESLYVERNGKREQLLPEGSEIFFRKGVEGRILFRYADNGKVDALIDRRNNEDVVWRRMN
;
A
#
# COMPACT_ATOMS: atom_id res chain seq x y z
N MET A 1 27.57 -96.59 -18.02
CA MET A 1 27.50 -95.28 -18.68
C MET A 1 26.66 -94.36 -17.77
N ASN A 2 27.40 -93.65 -16.93
CA ASN A 2 26.74 -92.81 -15.86
C ASN A 2 26.57 -91.39 -16.40
N ILE A 3 25.32 -90.96 -16.50
CA ILE A 3 24.95 -89.56 -16.82
C ILE A 3 24.70 -88.81 -15.53
N ARG A 4 25.56 -87.81 -15.21
CA ARG A 4 25.39 -86.90 -14.11
C ARG A 4 24.48 -85.75 -14.55
N PRO A 5 23.46 -85.34 -13.76
CA PRO A 5 22.68 -84.15 -14.08
C PRO A 5 23.43 -82.86 -13.66
N LEU A 6 23.42 -81.88 -14.58
CA LEU A 6 23.96 -80.53 -14.41
C LEU A 6 22.92 -79.72 -13.60
N ILE A 7 23.27 -79.30 -12.37
CA ILE A 7 22.45 -78.39 -11.60
C ILE A 7 22.76 -76.96 -12.02
N LEU A 8 21.77 -76.32 -12.66
CA LEU A 8 21.83 -74.92 -13.05
C LEU A 8 21.35 -74.05 -11.85
N VAL A 9 22.27 -73.37 -11.17
CA VAL A 9 21.95 -72.44 -10.09
C VAL A 9 21.56 -71.10 -10.70
N PHE A 10 20.22 -70.76 -10.63
CA PHE A 10 19.72 -69.42 -10.96
C PHE A 10 20.06 -68.45 -9.82
N LEU A 11 21.00 -67.56 -10.01
CA LEU A 11 21.21 -66.40 -9.13
C LEU A 11 20.15 -65.37 -9.41
N LEU A 12 19.10 -65.31 -8.59
CA LEU A 12 18.15 -64.22 -8.57
C LEU A 12 18.82 -62.99 -7.93
N SER A 13 19.29 -62.08 -8.80
CA SER A 13 19.74 -60.75 -8.35
C SER A 13 18.50 -59.95 -7.96
N PHE A 14 18.30 -59.75 -6.66
CA PHE A 14 17.35 -58.81 -6.13
C PHE A 14 17.84 -57.39 -6.45
N PHE A 15 17.36 -56.81 -7.57
CA PHE A 15 17.40 -55.37 -7.75
C PHE A 15 16.42 -54.77 -6.77
N LYS A 16 16.89 -54.15 -5.68
CA LYS A 16 16.11 -53.21 -4.90
C LYS A 16 15.95 -51.96 -5.78
N PRO A 17 14.73 -51.48 -6.05
CA PRO A 17 14.58 -50.16 -6.64
C PRO A 17 15.19 -49.13 -5.71
N LEU A 18 16.07 -48.31 -6.24
CA LEU A 18 16.53 -47.08 -5.56
C LEU A 18 15.30 -46.22 -5.42
N GLU A 19 14.66 -46.21 -4.23
CA GLU A 19 13.68 -45.21 -3.91
C GLU A 19 14.41 -43.86 -3.96
N SER A 20 14.14 -43.11 -5.02
CA SER A 20 14.53 -41.73 -5.14
C SER A 20 13.86 -40.98 -3.98
N ILE A 21 14.62 -40.70 -2.92
CA ILE A 21 14.19 -39.77 -1.87
C ILE A 21 14.16 -38.38 -2.53
N CYS A 22 13.15 -38.19 -3.36
CA CYS A 22 12.72 -36.84 -3.71
C CYS A 22 11.95 -36.35 -2.48
N GLY A 23 12.68 -35.80 -1.51
CA GLY A 23 12.05 -35.10 -0.40
C GLY A 23 11.16 -34.03 -1.03
N ASP A 24 9.89 -34.00 -0.70
CA ASP A 24 9.02 -32.90 -1.04
C ASP A 24 9.77 -31.61 -0.71
N PRO A 25 9.92 -30.68 -1.67
CA PRO A 25 10.55 -29.41 -1.37
C PRO A 25 9.81 -28.82 -0.18
N ALA A 26 10.55 -28.55 0.91
CA ALA A 26 9.95 -28.03 2.12
C ALA A 26 8.98 -26.90 1.77
N ALA A 27 7.72 -27.05 2.19
CA ALA A 27 6.68 -26.07 1.93
C ALA A 27 7.18 -24.70 2.39
N ILE A 28 6.97 -23.65 1.56
CA ILE A 28 7.36 -22.30 1.95
C ILE A 28 6.58 -21.88 3.20
N THR A 29 7.22 -21.11 4.07
CA THR A 29 6.56 -20.60 5.28
C THR A 29 6.32 -19.10 5.20
N GLN A 30 5.47 -18.57 6.08
CA GLN A 30 5.25 -17.12 6.17
C GLN A 30 6.56 -16.39 6.46
N GLU A 31 7.38 -16.92 7.37
CA GLU A 31 8.66 -16.32 7.76
C GLU A 31 9.60 -16.21 6.57
N GLU A 32 9.64 -17.24 5.73
CA GLU A 32 10.48 -17.23 4.52
C GLU A 32 9.95 -16.26 3.47
N LEU A 33 8.62 -16.15 3.27
CA LEU A 33 8.02 -15.16 2.39
C LEU A 33 8.33 -13.73 2.86
N VAL A 34 8.16 -13.46 4.17
CA VAL A 34 8.47 -12.16 4.78
C VAL A 34 9.95 -11.83 4.63
N ARG A 35 10.84 -12.79 4.87
CA ARG A 35 12.30 -12.59 4.71
C ARG A 35 12.64 -12.18 3.27
N ARG A 36 12.09 -12.88 2.28
CA ARG A 36 12.32 -12.57 0.84
C ARG A 36 11.72 -11.22 0.46
N ALA A 37 10.53 -10.91 0.94
CA ALA A 37 9.91 -9.61 0.71
C ALA A 37 10.71 -8.48 1.38
N GLN A 38 11.24 -8.69 2.60
CA GLN A 38 12.08 -7.68 3.27
C GLN A 38 13.40 -7.45 2.51
N GLU A 39 14.00 -8.49 1.90
CA GLU A 39 15.19 -8.33 1.05
C GLU A 39 14.93 -7.39 -0.14
N LEU A 40 13.71 -7.41 -0.73
CA LEU A 40 13.34 -6.46 -1.78
C LEU A 40 13.41 -5.01 -1.28
N PHE A 41 12.81 -4.75 -0.11
CA PHE A 41 12.75 -3.40 0.43
C PHE A 41 14.09 -2.89 0.99
N ASP A 42 14.89 -3.78 1.58
CA ASP A 42 16.24 -3.44 2.01
C ASP A 42 17.17 -3.11 0.80
N ALA A 43 16.82 -3.62 -0.38
CA ALA A 43 17.54 -3.38 -1.63
C ALA A 43 17.19 -2.04 -2.32
N VAL A 44 16.09 -1.38 -1.93
CA VAL A 44 15.63 -0.11 -2.57
C VAL A 44 16.62 1.01 -2.34
N VAL A 45 17.00 1.27 -1.09
CA VAL A 45 17.88 2.39 -0.71
C VAL A 45 19.24 2.35 -1.42
N PRO A 46 19.95 1.20 -1.45
CA PRO A 46 21.19 1.08 -2.20
C PRO A 46 21.01 0.96 -3.72
N GLY A 47 19.77 0.79 -4.21
CA GLY A 47 19.50 0.57 -5.63
C GLY A 47 19.94 -0.80 -6.13
N ASN A 48 19.95 -1.81 -5.24
CA ASN A 48 20.33 -3.18 -5.60
C ASN A 48 19.20 -3.89 -6.33
N LYS A 49 19.42 -4.20 -7.61
CA LYS A 49 18.45 -4.83 -8.50
C LYS A 49 18.33 -6.35 -8.30
N GLU A 50 19.32 -6.99 -7.68
CA GLU A 50 19.42 -8.46 -7.61
C GLU A 50 18.20 -9.12 -6.96
N PRO A 51 17.71 -8.72 -5.76
CA PRO A 51 16.51 -9.33 -5.16
C PRO A 51 15.28 -9.17 -6.06
N TRP A 52 15.12 -8.02 -6.70
CA TRP A 52 14.01 -7.73 -7.61
C TRP A 52 14.04 -8.61 -8.87
N GLN A 53 15.22 -8.83 -9.45
CA GLN A 53 15.42 -9.78 -10.56
C GLN A 53 15.14 -11.22 -10.14
N LYS A 54 15.54 -11.60 -8.93
CA LYS A 54 15.44 -12.96 -8.40
C LYS A 54 14.00 -13.32 -8.03
N TYR A 55 13.32 -12.46 -7.30
CA TYR A 55 12.03 -12.80 -6.67
C TYR A 55 10.81 -12.49 -7.54
N PHE A 56 10.88 -11.59 -8.51
CA PHE A 56 9.78 -11.37 -9.45
C PHE A 56 9.86 -12.33 -10.63
N ALA A 57 8.72 -12.93 -11.01
CA ALA A 57 8.59 -13.75 -12.21
C ALA A 57 8.72 -12.87 -13.48
N ASP A 58 9.15 -13.47 -14.59
CA ASP A 58 9.33 -12.71 -15.84
C ASP A 58 7.99 -12.21 -16.42
N ASP A 59 6.91 -12.94 -16.14
CA ASP A 59 5.54 -12.63 -16.53
C ASP A 59 4.73 -11.91 -15.41
N CYS A 60 5.41 -11.31 -14.42
CA CYS A 60 4.76 -10.66 -13.31
C CYS A 60 3.96 -9.42 -13.72
N ILE A 61 2.93 -9.12 -12.92
CA ILE A 61 2.18 -7.88 -12.95
C ILE A 61 2.41 -7.16 -11.63
N PHE A 62 2.96 -5.96 -11.68
CA PHE A 62 3.16 -5.11 -10.52
C PHE A 62 2.34 -3.83 -10.67
N ALA A 63 1.44 -3.57 -9.71
CA ALA A 63 0.71 -2.31 -9.61
C ALA A 63 1.28 -1.48 -8.44
N ASP A 64 1.87 -0.34 -8.76
CA ASP A 64 2.44 0.53 -7.73
C ASP A 64 1.38 1.42 -7.04
N GLU A 65 1.81 2.15 -6.03
CA GLU A 65 0.96 3.07 -5.25
C GLU A 65 0.45 4.28 -6.05
N LYS A 66 0.96 4.49 -7.27
CA LYS A 66 0.53 5.54 -8.22
C LYS A 66 -0.44 5.01 -9.28
N GLY A 67 -0.77 3.71 -9.21
CA GLY A 67 -1.64 3.05 -10.16
C GLY A 67 -0.98 2.70 -11.50
N ARG A 68 0.38 2.72 -11.58
CA ARG A 68 1.09 2.25 -12.77
C ARG A 68 1.16 0.73 -12.76
N ASN A 69 0.87 0.11 -13.89
CA ASN A 69 1.12 -1.32 -14.08
C ASN A 69 2.49 -1.50 -14.75
N LEU A 70 3.40 -2.18 -14.07
CA LEU A 70 4.77 -2.40 -14.51
C LEU A 70 5.01 -3.90 -14.72
N ASN A 71 5.74 -4.23 -15.79
CA ASN A 71 6.35 -5.55 -15.95
C ASN A 71 7.71 -5.61 -15.22
N LYS A 72 8.30 -6.81 -15.13
CA LYS A 72 9.59 -7.02 -14.44
C LYS A 72 10.69 -6.09 -14.94
N THR A 73 10.81 -5.90 -16.25
CA THR A 73 11.87 -5.06 -16.84
C THR A 73 11.74 -3.62 -16.39
N GLN A 74 10.53 -3.08 -16.41
CA GLN A 74 10.22 -1.71 -15.96
C GLN A 74 10.43 -1.56 -14.45
N LEU A 75 9.92 -2.53 -13.67
CA LEU A 75 10.06 -2.58 -12.22
C LEU A 75 11.54 -2.56 -11.78
N VAL A 76 12.36 -3.45 -12.39
CA VAL A 76 13.80 -3.52 -12.08
C VAL A 76 14.55 -2.27 -12.56
N ALA A 77 14.11 -1.64 -13.66
CA ALA A 77 14.71 -0.39 -14.13
C ALA A 77 14.51 0.76 -13.14
N ASP A 78 13.36 0.82 -12.45
CA ASP A 78 13.04 1.85 -11.45
C ASP A 78 13.88 1.73 -10.17
N ILE A 79 14.49 0.57 -9.89
CA ILE A 79 15.37 0.37 -8.73
C ILE A 79 16.72 1.06 -9.00
N THR A 80 16.89 2.23 -8.41
CA THR A 80 18.11 3.04 -8.51
C THR A 80 18.55 3.53 -7.13
N PRO A 81 19.85 3.72 -6.89
CA PRO A 81 20.32 4.25 -5.61
C PRO A 81 19.65 5.58 -5.28
N LEU A 82 19.34 5.81 -4.02
CA LEU A 82 18.87 7.11 -3.57
C LEU A 82 19.91 8.21 -3.90
N PRO A 83 19.46 9.41 -4.29
CA PRO A 83 20.34 10.54 -4.53
C PRO A 83 21.14 10.92 -3.28
N LYS A 84 22.27 11.62 -3.46
CA LYS A 84 23.05 12.17 -2.35
C LYS A 84 22.17 13.11 -1.50
N GLY A 85 22.23 12.94 -0.19
CA GLY A 85 21.40 13.70 0.77
C GLY A 85 20.07 13.01 1.12
N TYR A 86 19.79 11.86 0.50
CA TYR A 86 18.66 11.02 0.81
C TYR A 86 19.10 9.78 1.57
N SER A 87 18.29 9.34 2.51
CA SER A 87 18.43 8.05 3.20
C SER A 87 17.07 7.59 3.68
N GLY A 88 16.93 6.31 4.01
CA GLY A 88 15.66 5.81 4.47
C GLY A 88 15.68 4.33 4.83
N THR A 89 14.53 3.85 5.29
CA THR A 89 14.27 2.44 5.54
C THR A 89 12.82 2.12 5.20
N ILE A 90 12.57 0.90 4.73
CA ILE A 90 11.24 0.36 4.51
C ILE A 90 11.15 -0.95 5.27
N LYS A 91 10.19 -1.06 6.20
CA LYS A 91 10.06 -2.23 7.07
C LYS A 91 8.68 -2.86 6.94
N ILE A 92 8.67 -4.18 6.83
CA ILE A 92 7.44 -4.97 6.83
C ILE A 92 6.85 -5.01 8.24
N ALA A 93 5.55 -4.77 8.32
CA ALA A 93 4.75 -4.88 9.53
C ALA A 93 3.47 -5.69 9.27
N LYS A 94 2.93 -6.32 10.30
CA LYS A 94 1.66 -7.07 10.29
C LYS A 94 1.51 -8.08 9.14
N PRO A 95 2.49 -8.94 8.87
CA PRO A 95 2.38 -9.90 7.78
C PRO A 95 1.32 -10.97 8.09
N GLN A 96 0.58 -11.33 7.05
CA GLN A 96 -0.38 -12.44 7.04
C GLN A 96 -0.19 -13.22 5.74
N SER A 97 -0.33 -14.54 5.78
CA SER A 97 -0.20 -15.35 4.58
C SER A 97 -1.26 -16.44 4.49
N ILE A 98 -1.58 -16.81 3.25
CA ILE A 98 -2.36 -18.00 2.91
C ILE A 98 -1.48 -18.81 1.95
N ILE A 99 -1.22 -20.08 2.29
CA ILE A 99 -0.35 -20.95 1.51
C ILE A 99 -1.12 -22.20 1.10
N HIS A 100 -1.20 -22.47 -0.19
CA HIS A 100 -1.85 -23.64 -0.76
C HIS A 100 -0.99 -24.23 -1.90
N GLY A 101 -0.40 -25.39 -1.65
CA GLY A 101 0.40 -26.08 -2.65
C GLY A 101 1.53 -25.20 -3.20
N ASP A 102 1.46 -24.87 -4.46
CA ASP A 102 2.42 -24.06 -5.22
C ASP A 102 2.05 -22.55 -5.26
N THR A 103 1.05 -22.14 -4.48
CA THR A 103 0.55 -20.75 -4.44
C THR A 103 0.60 -20.22 -3.01
N ALA A 104 1.09 -19.01 -2.84
CA ALA A 104 1.04 -18.28 -1.58
C ALA A 104 0.61 -16.83 -1.81
N ILE A 105 -0.23 -16.32 -0.93
CA ILE A 105 -0.57 -14.89 -0.84
C ILE A 105 0.07 -14.38 0.43
N LEU A 106 0.85 -13.30 0.32
CA LEU A 106 1.42 -12.57 1.44
C LEU A 106 0.87 -11.15 1.46
N SER A 107 0.19 -10.78 2.53
CA SER A 107 -0.38 -9.44 2.75
C SER A 107 0.33 -8.79 3.93
N TYR A 108 0.76 -7.55 3.81
CA TYR A 108 1.53 -6.85 4.84
C TYR A 108 1.46 -5.34 4.69
N ASP A 109 1.77 -4.65 5.79
CA ASP A 109 2.00 -3.20 5.78
C ASP A 109 3.49 -2.92 5.57
N LEU A 110 3.81 -1.78 4.97
CA LEU A 110 5.15 -1.20 4.92
C LEU A 110 5.16 0.10 5.71
N ASP A 111 6.09 0.21 6.63
CA ASP A 111 6.42 1.45 7.32
C ASP A 111 7.70 2.01 6.68
N GLU A 112 7.55 3.11 5.95
CA GLU A 112 8.66 3.83 5.30
C GLU A 112 9.07 5.04 6.13
N THR A 113 10.37 5.20 6.32
CA THR A 113 10.96 6.44 6.80
C THR A 113 11.96 6.93 5.79
N GLU A 114 11.89 8.19 5.44
CA GLU A 114 12.83 8.84 4.54
C GLU A 114 13.43 10.08 5.20
N THR A 115 14.67 10.39 4.88
CA THR A 115 15.32 11.63 5.27
C THR A 115 15.87 12.32 4.03
N ILE A 116 15.41 13.51 3.76
CA ILE A 116 15.81 14.35 2.63
C ILE A 116 16.53 15.59 3.18
N PHE A 117 17.85 15.65 3.01
CA PHE A 117 18.68 16.73 3.54
C PHE A 117 18.40 17.06 5.02
N GLY A 118 18.22 16.00 5.85
CA GLY A 118 17.93 16.12 7.29
C GLY A 118 16.46 16.27 7.66
N GLN A 119 15.56 16.47 6.70
CA GLN A 119 14.12 16.51 6.93
C GLN A 119 13.53 15.10 6.88
N LYS A 120 12.80 14.72 7.93
CA LYS A 120 12.18 13.39 8.04
C LYS A 120 10.80 13.37 7.41
N LEU A 121 10.55 12.32 6.62
CA LEU A 121 9.26 11.97 6.06
C LEU A 121 8.90 10.55 6.48
N THR A 122 7.62 10.27 6.58
CA THR A 122 7.10 8.93 6.80
C THR A 122 5.97 8.65 5.83
N ALA A 123 5.86 7.41 5.40
CA ALA A 123 4.72 6.94 4.63
C ALA A 123 4.38 5.50 5.02
N ARG A 124 3.13 5.11 4.82
CA ARG A 124 2.67 3.75 5.04
C ARG A 124 1.98 3.24 3.79
N TYR A 125 2.22 1.97 3.51
CA TYR A 125 1.60 1.28 2.38
C TYR A 125 1.02 -0.05 2.84
N HIS A 126 0.04 -0.54 2.09
CA HIS A 126 -0.41 -1.92 2.16
C HIS A 126 0.00 -2.62 0.88
N VAL A 127 0.56 -3.82 1.01
CA VAL A 127 1.01 -4.61 -0.14
C VAL A 127 0.40 -5.99 -0.06
N THR A 128 0.01 -6.51 -1.21
CA THR A 128 -0.41 -7.90 -1.37
C THR A 128 0.36 -8.53 -2.52
N ASP A 129 1.15 -9.55 -2.20
CA ASP A 129 1.93 -10.33 -3.15
C ASP A 129 1.29 -11.69 -3.39
N THR A 130 1.21 -12.11 -4.64
CA THR A 130 0.91 -13.49 -5.02
C THR A 130 2.19 -14.16 -5.47
N TRP A 131 2.61 -15.16 -4.72
CA TRP A 131 3.77 -15.99 -5.00
C TRP A 131 3.35 -17.30 -5.63
N LEU A 132 4.04 -17.70 -6.70
CA LEU A 132 3.85 -19.00 -7.36
C LEU A 132 5.16 -19.78 -7.33
N GLN A 133 5.06 -21.08 -7.04
CA GLN A 133 6.16 -22.00 -7.22
C GLN A 133 6.11 -22.59 -8.64
N ARG A 134 7.14 -22.33 -9.42
CA ARG A 134 7.29 -22.87 -10.76
C ARG A 134 8.65 -23.57 -10.84
N ASN A 135 8.68 -24.84 -11.22
CA ASN A 135 9.92 -25.63 -11.28
C ASN A 135 10.75 -25.59 -9.98
N GLY A 136 10.07 -25.63 -8.83
CA GLY A 136 10.71 -25.58 -7.51
C GLY A 136 11.14 -24.18 -7.04
N VAL A 137 10.93 -23.13 -7.85
CA VAL A 137 11.31 -21.75 -7.51
C VAL A 137 10.07 -20.91 -7.20
N TRP A 138 10.04 -20.29 -6.01
CA TRP A 138 9.01 -19.36 -5.61
C TRP A 138 9.31 -17.94 -6.10
N GLN A 139 8.38 -17.37 -6.88
CA GLN A 139 8.49 -16.01 -7.41
C GLN A 139 7.17 -15.26 -7.30
N ILE A 140 7.24 -13.94 -7.19
CA ILE A 140 6.08 -13.05 -7.20
C ILE A 140 5.54 -12.97 -8.63
N ALA A 141 4.33 -13.47 -8.83
CA ALA A 141 3.62 -13.37 -10.10
C ALA A 141 2.74 -12.12 -10.17
N SER A 142 2.26 -11.65 -9.03
CA SER A 142 1.51 -10.39 -8.94
C SER A 142 1.81 -9.70 -7.62
N SER A 143 1.92 -8.38 -7.66
CA SER A 143 2.05 -7.54 -6.48
C SER A 143 1.25 -6.25 -6.69
N GLN A 144 0.59 -5.80 -5.62
CA GLN A 144 -0.11 -4.53 -5.61
C GLN A 144 0.24 -3.76 -4.35
N ALA A 145 0.71 -2.53 -4.53
CA ALA A 145 0.94 -1.58 -3.46
C ALA A 145 -0.15 -0.51 -3.44
N MET A 146 -0.58 -0.13 -2.24
CA MET A 146 -1.54 0.95 -2.01
C MET A 146 -1.03 1.82 -0.87
N ARG A 147 -0.97 3.13 -1.09
CA ARG A 147 -0.59 4.07 -0.03
C ARG A 147 -1.78 4.28 0.91
N TYR A 148 -1.53 4.22 2.22
CA TYR A 148 -2.53 4.62 3.21
C TYR A 148 -2.78 6.12 3.15
N TYR A 149 -4.05 6.48 3.24
CA TYR A 149 -4.41 7.85 3.54
C TYR A 149 -4.03 8.17 5.00
N GLU A 150 -3.35 9.29 5.19
CA GLU A 150 -3.03 9.84 6.51
C GLU A 150 -3.59 11.25 6.61
N ASP A 151 -4.20 11.54 7.76
CA ASP A 151 -4.69 12.89 8.03
C ASP A 151 -3.52 13.88 8.05
N PRO A 152 -3.66 15.07 7.47
CA PRO A 152 -2.65 16.11 7.60
C PRO A 152 -2.50 16.57 9.05
N ALA A 153 -1.37 17.19 9.37
CA ALA A 153 -1.19 17.84 10.65
C ALA A 153 -2.18 19.02 10.79
N ALA A 154 -2.92 19.03 11.90
CA ALA A 154 -3.82 20.14 12.16
C ALA A 154 -3.04 21.44 12.42
N ALA A 155 -3.39 22.49 11.67
CA ALA A 155 -2.87 23.83 11.88
C ALA A 155 -3.53 24.50 13.10
N ARG A 156 -2.82 25.47 13.68
CA ARG A 156 -3.41 26.36 14.69
C ARG A 156 -3.94 27.61 14.00
N ILE A 157 -5.22 27.86 14.11
CA ILE A 157 -5.87 29.09 13.64
C ILE A 157 -6.66 29.73 14.78
N ASP A 158 -6.84 31.05 14.72
CA ASP A 158 -7.67 31.76 15.69
C ASP A 158 -9.13 31.30 15.57
N PRO A 159 -9.74 30.71 16.62
CA PRO A 159 -11.13 30.24 16.58
C PRO A 159 -12.14 31.34 16.24
N LYS A 160 -11.81 32.60 16.44
CA LYS A 160 -12.67 33.75 16.07
C LYS A 160 -12.96 33.78 14.58
N LYS A 161 -12.02 33.31 13.74
CA LYS A 161 -12.21 33.20 12.28
C LYS A 161 -13.29 32.19 11.89
N PHE A 162 -13.63 31.25 12.75
CA PHE A 162 -14.70 30.29 12.47
C PHE A 162 -16.06 30.95 12.28
N ALA A 163 -16.26 32.12 12.86
CA ALA A 163 -17.50 32.90 12.67
C ALA A 163 -17.75 33.25 11.19
N ASP A 164 -16.70 33.48 10.40
CA ASP A 164 -16.78 33.81 8.97
C ASP A 164 -17.37 32.67 8.16
N PHE A 165 -17.13 31.43 8.60
CA PHE A 165 -17.56 30.21 7.91
C PHE A 165 -18.95 29.74 8.28
N ASN A 166 -19.52 30.24 9.39
CA ASN A 166 -20.86 29.87 9.86
C ASN A 166 -21.91 30.22 8.81
N GLY A 167 -22.77 29.27 8.47
CA GLY A 167 -23.83 29.48 7.51
C GLY A 167 -24.38 28.19 6.93
N THR A 168 -25.40 28.34 6.11
CA THR A 168 -25.97 27.25 5.31
C THR A 168 -25.44 27.37 3.89
N TYR A 169 -25.00 26.26 3.35
CA TYR A 169 -24.44 26.16 2.00
C TYR A 169 -25.26 25.17 1.19
N GLU A 170 -25.66 25.56 0.00
CA GLU A 170 -26.52 24.78 -0.89
C GLU A 170 -25.77 24.35 -2.15
N LEU A 171 -25.88 23.07 -2.50
CA LEU A 171 -25.37 22.51 -3.74
C LEU A 171 -26.40 22.57 -4.87
N ALA A 172 -27.63 22.21 -4.54
CA ALA A 172 -28.80 22.19 -5.41
C ALA A 172 -30.04 22.38 -4.52
N PRO A 173 -31.21 22.73 -5.07
CA PRO A 173 -32.42 22.95 -4.27
C PRO A 173 -32.68 21.82 -3.26
N GLY A 174 -32.71 22.20 -1.98
CA GLY A 174 -32.90 21.26 -0.87
C GLY A 174 -31.69 20.42 -0.49
N GLN A 175 -30.57 20.53 -1.19
CA GLN A 175 -29.31 19.86 -0.84
C GLN A 175 -28.41 20.82 -0.08
N THR A 176 -28.51 20.81 1.25
CA THR A 176 -27.83 21.80 2.10
C THR A 176 -26.83 21.14 3.04
N ARG A 177 -25.84 21.94 3.45
CA ARG A 177 -24.94 21.70 4.58
C ARG A 177 -24.96 22.92 5.48
N ARG A 178 -24.94 22.69 6.77
CA ARG A 178 -24.78 23.73 7.78
C ARG A 178 -23.37 23.69 8.34
N VAL A 179 -22.68 24.82 8.33
CA VAL A 179 -21.39 25.00 9.01
C VAL A 179 -21.63 25.87 10.23
N PHE A 180 -21.08 25.49 11.37
CA PHE A 180 -21.21 26.23 12.61
C PHE A 180 -20.02 25.99 13.54
N SER A 181 -19.69 27.02 14.31
CA SER A 181 -18.69 26.94 15.37
C SER A 181 -19.33 26.63 16.72
N GLU A 182 -18.64 25.83 17.53
CA GLU A 182 -19.02 25.50 18.88
C GLU A 182 -17.76 25.43 19.75
N GLY A 183 -17.63 26.37 20.68
CA GLY A 183 -16.38 26.58 21.40
C GLY A 183 -15.25 26.93 20.43
N GLU A 184 -14.13 26.21 20.54
CA GLU A 184 -12.95 26.36 19.68
C GLU A 184 -12.93 25.40 18.49
N SER A 185 -14.09 24.87 18.09
CA SER A 185 -14.20 23.87 17.03
C SER A 185 -15.19 24.29 15.96
N LEU A 186 -14.87 23.94 14.72
CA LEU A 186 -15.74 24.13 13.56
C LEU A 186 -16.36 22.79 13.15
N TYR A 187 -17.62 22.79 12.77
CA TYR A 187 -18.37 21.61 12.37
C TYR A 187 -19.11 21.82 11.07
N VAL A 188 -19.28 20.75 10.32
CA VAL A 188 -20.22 20.66 9.21
C VAL A 188 -21.27 19.61 9.51
N GLU A 189 -22.53 19.93 9.23
CA GLU A 189 -23.66 19.03 9.40
C GLU A 189 -24.40 18.85 8.07
N ARG A 190 -24.74 17.61 7.75
CA ARG A 190 -25.57 17.24 6.62
C ARG A 190 -26.43 16.05 6.97
N ASN A 191 -27.73 16.12 6.70
CA ASN A 191 -28.69 15.03 6.96
C ASN A 191 -28.62 14.49 8.41
N GLY A 192 -28.44 15.37 9.39
CA GLY A 192 -28.30 15.01 10.79
C GLY A 192 -26.95 14.41 11.20
N LYS A 193 -26.05 14.19 10.25
CA LYS A 193 -24.67 13.76 10.54
C LYS A 193 -23.77 14.97 10.72
N ARG A 194 -23.15 15.07 11.90
CA ARG A 194 -22.20 16.11 12.27
C ARG A 194 -20.77 15.59 12.16
N GLU A 195 -19.88 16.34 11.52
CA GLU A 195 -18.46 16.06 11.40
C GLU A 195 -17.64 17.29 11.78
N GLN A 196 -16.56 17.09 12.54
CA GLN A 196 -15.64 18.17 12.88
C GLN A 196 -14.77 18.51 11.66
N LEU A 197 -14.57 19.80 11.43
CA LEU A 197 -13.62 20.33 10.47
C LEU A 197 -12.33 20.72 11.19
N LEU A 198 -11.26 19.97 10.93
CA LEU A 198 -9.94 20.24 11.48
C LEU A 198 -9.18 21.14 10.52
N PRO A 199 -8.57 22.25 10.99
CA PRO A 199 -7.85 23.16 10.11
C PRO A 199 -6.55 22.53 9.59
N GLU A 200 -6.30 22.63 8.30
CA GLU A 200 -5.00 22.39 7.66
C GLU A 200 -4.31 23.73 7.35
N GLY A 201 -5.10 24.80 7.21
CA GLY A 201 -4.68 26.18 6.98
C GLY A 201 -5.83 27.14 7.31
N SER A 202 -5.66 28.41 6.99
CA SER A 202 -6.63 29.47 7.37
C SER A 202 -8.02 29.27 6.76
N GLU A 203 -8.10 28.65 5.59
CA GLU A 203 -9.32 28.47 4.78
C GLU A 203 -9.52 27.03 4.32
N ILE A 204 -8.61 26.14 4.70
CA ILE A 204 -8.58 24.74 4.28
C ILE A 204 -8.75 23.87 5.52
N PHE A 205 -9.69 22.94 5.42
CA PHE A 205 -10.04 22.04 6.51
C PHE A 205 -10.12 20.60 5.99
N PHE A 206 -9.90 19.64 6.89
CA PHE A 206 -10.10 18.22 6.62
C PHE A 206 -11.04 17.60 7.65
N ARG A 207 -11.58 16.45 7.32
CA ARG A 207 -12.33 15.59 8.23
C ARG A 207 -11.48 14.39 8.57
N LYS A 208 -11.39 14.04 9.84
CA LYS A 208 -10.54 12.92 10.28
C LYS A 208 -10.89 11.62 9.55
N GLY A 209 -9.87 10.97 8.98
CA GLY A 209 -10.00 9.71 8.26
C GLY A 209 -10.73 9.82 6.91
N VAL A 210 -10.92 11.02 6.37
CA VAL A 210 -11.62 11.25 5.10
C VAL A 210 -10.70 11.96 4.13
N GLU A 211 -10.38 11.30 3.03
CA GLU A 211 -9.67 11.96 1.92
C GLU A 211 -10.52 13.08 1.32
N GLY A 212 -9.88 14.16 0.96
CA GLY A 212 -10.54 15.36 0.48
C GLY A 212 -10.42 16.53 1.46
N ARG A 213 -10.76 17.70 1.00
CA ARG A 213 -10.66 18.96 1.76
C ARG A 213 -11.94 19.75 1.64
N ILE A 214 -12.21 20.49 2.69
CA ILE A 214 -13.23 21.54 2.69
C ILE A 214 -12.49 22.88 2.64
N LEU A 215 -12.76 23.67 1.60
CA LEU A 215 -12.20 25.00 1.45
C LEU A 215 -13.32 26.01 1.55
N PHE A 216 -13.03 27.18 2.13
CA PHE A 216 -13.93 28.31 2.13
C PHE A 216 -13.39 29.38 1.17
N ARG A 217 -14.24 29.81 0.26
CA ARG A 217 -13.91 30.87 -0.71
C ARG A 217 -14.48 32.19 -0.24
N TYR A 218 -13.66 33.22 -0.29
CA TYR A 218 -14.08 34.59 -0.06
C TYR A 218 -14.42 35.28 -1.40
N ALA A 219 -15.52 35.97 -1.44
CA ALA A 219 -15.84 36.88 -2.53
C ALA A 219 -15.06 38.21 -2.42
N ASP A 220 -15.13 39.05 -3.46
CA ASP A 220 -14.42 40.34 -3.52
C ASP A 220 -14.79 41.30 -2.37
N ASN A 221 -15.98 41.14 -1.78
CA ASN A 221 -16.44 41.91 -0.63
C ASN A 221 -15.90 41.42 0.72
N GLY A 222 -14.98 40.46 0.71
CA GLY A 222 -14.35 39.89 1.92
C GLY A 222 -15.24 38.95 2.72
N LYS A 223 -16.40 38.54 2.21
CA LYS A 223 -17.28 37.56 2.88
C LYS A 223 -17.15 36.19 2.23
N VAL A 224 -17.28 35.14 3.01
CA VAL A 224 -17.33 33.77 2.50
C VAL A 224 -18.60 33.58 1.67
N ASP A 225 -18.47 33.19 0.41
CA ASP A 225 -19.56 32.97 -0.53
C ASP A 225 -19.77 31.50 -0.88
N ALA A 226 -18.78 30.65 -0.68
CA ALA A 226 -18.88 29.24 -0.97
C ALA A 226 -18.06 28.36 -0.02
N LEU A 227 -18.57 27.15 0.17
CA LEU A 227 -17.84 25.98 0.66
C LEU A 227 -17.53 25.10 -0.55
N ILE A 228 -16.28 24.72 -0.71
CA ILE A 228 -15.79 23.84 -1.76
C ILE A 228 -15.42 22.51 -1.13
N ASP A 229 -16.08 21.43 -1.53
CA ASP A 229 -15.77 20.06 -1.14
C ASP A 229 -14.87 19.48 -2.24
N ARG A 230 -13.54 19.54 -2.03
CA ARG A 230 -12.54 19.03 -2.98
C ARG A 230 -12.35 17.55 -2.80
N ARG A 231 -12.55 16.77 -3.87
CA ARG A 231 -12.37 15.31 -3.90
C ARG A 231 -11.64 14.93 -5.17
N ASN A 232 -10.65 14.06 -5.04
CA ASN A 232 -9.89 13.58 -6.20
C ASN A 232 -9.41 14.70 -7.15
N ASN A 233 -9.01 15.85 -6.57
CA ASN A 233 -8.64 17.07 -7.30
C ASN A 233 -9.79 17.77 -8.07
N GLU A 234 -11.04 17.41 -7.80
CA GLU A 234 -12.25 18.04 -8.37
C GLU A 234 -13.01 18.78 -7.28
N ASP A 235 -13.61 19.91 -7.65
CA ASP A 235 -14.30 20.82 -6.75
C ASP A 235 -15.82 20.70 -6.89
N VAL A 236 -16.48 20.36 -5.77
CA VAL A 236 -17.94 20.45 -5.64
C VAL A 236 -18.29 21.71 -4.87
N VAL A 237 -18.86 22.70 -5.56
CA VAL A 237 -19.10 24.04 -5.01
C VAL A 237 -20.47 24.12 -4.37
N TRP A 238 -20.53 24.43 -3.08
CA TRP A 238 -21.73 24.70 -2.30
C TRP A 238 -21.81 26.21 -2.08
N ARG A 239 -22.84 26.85 -2.61
CA ARG A 239 -23.02 28.30 -2.49
C ARG A 239 -23.62 28.66 -1.14
N ARG A 240 -23.11 29.71 -0.49
CA ARG A 240 -23.66 30.20 0.75
C ARG A 240 -25.07 30.78 0.50
N MET A 241 -26.02 30.35 1.32
CA MET A 241 -27.35 30.93 1.31
C MET A 241 -27.34 32.25 2.10
N ASN A 242 -28.10 33.24 1.64
CA ASN A 242 -28.26 34.55 2.30
C ASN A 242 -29.06 34.43 3.59
#